data_456bbbf86cda1df41df57b50ad053e50
#
_entry.id   456bbbf86cda1df41df57b50ad053e50
#
_cell.length_a   1.000
_cell.length_b   1.000
_cell.length_c   1.000
_cell.angle_alpha   90.00
_cell.angle_beta   90.00
_cell.angle_gamma   90.00
#
_symmetry.space_group_name_H-M   'P 1'
#
loop_
_entity.id
_entity.type
_entity.pdbx_description
1 polymer ?
#
loop_
_entity_poly.entity_id
_entity_poly.type
_entity_poly.pdbx_seq_one_letter_code
_entity_poly.pdbx_strand_id
1 'polypeptide(L)'
;MKTRTPKKNKSDILKSFLHSEKDLNPQINESFFNRFFELIEQSLSKHQNIELRNFGIFKTKLMQPRYGSDPRNKKKIYIPSKWKVAFKLSENLNKKLNEKI
;
A
#
# COMPACT_ATOMS: atom_id res chain seq x y z
N MET A 1 -0.46 -23.33 16.10
CA MET A 1 0.72 -22.73 15.45
C MET A 1 0.28 -21.68 14.43
N LYS A 2 0.76 -20.47 14.58
CA LYS A 2 0.43 -19.42 13.62
C LYS A 2 1.26 -19.58 12.36
N THR A 3 0.61 -19.83 11.24
CA THR A 3 1.27 -19.81 9.93
C THR A 3 1.54 -18.37 9.54
N ARG A 4 2.80 -18.07 9.24
CA ARG A 4 3.17 -16.76 8.74
C ARG A 4 2.80 -16.65 7.28
N THR A 5 2.07 -15.58 6.94
CA THR A 5 1.82 -15.26 5.55
C THR A 5 3.13 -14.79 4.90
N PRO A 6 3.51 -15.36 3.74
CA PRO A 6 4.71 -14.92 3.05
C PRO A 6 4.62 -13.45 2.68
N LYS A 7 5.74 -12.75 2.80
CA LYS A 7 5.82 -11.33 2.47
C LYS A 7 6.77 -11.12 1.30
N LYS A 8 6.29 -10.42 0.28
CA LYS A 8 7.13 -9.96 -0.82
C LYS A 8 7.34 -8.45 -0.69
N ASN A 9 8.57 -8.02 -0.74
CA ASN A 9 8.88 -6.60 -0.72
C ASN A 9 9.01 -6.07 -2.16
N LYS A 10 9.25 -4.75 -2.27
CA LYS A 10 9.40 -4.08 -3.56
C LYS A 10 10.48 -4.72 -4.43
N SER A 11 11.60 -5.09 -3.82
CA SER A 11 12.72 -5.71 -4.52
C SER A 11 12.35 -7.06 -5.11
N ASP A 12 11.58 -7.87 -4.38
CA ASP A 12 11.14 -9.17 -4.86
C ASP A 12 10.21 -9.05 -6.06
N ILE A 13 9.31 -8.06 -6.02
CA ILE A 13 8.38 -7.80 -7.12
C ILE A 13 9.17 -7.33 -8.36
N LEU A 14 10.15 -6.44 -8.16
CA LEU A 14 11.00 -5.97 -9.25
C LEU A 14 11.75 -7.11 -9.92
N LYS A 15 12.34 -8.02 -9.13
CA LYS A 15 13.04 -9.18 -9.66
C LYS A 15 12.13 -10.08 -10.49
N SER A 16 10.91 -10.32 -10.00
CA SER A 16 9.92 -11.09 -10.74
C SER A 16 9.56 -10.43 -12.06
N PHE A 17 9.38 -9.11 -12.04
CA PHE A 17 9.07 -8.33 -13.24
C PHE A 17 10.20 -8.41 -14.27
N LEU A 18 11.44 -8.22 -13.84
CA LEU A 18 12.60 -8.26 -14.74
C LEU A 18 12.81 -9.65 -15.30
N HIS A 19 12.51 -10.69 -14.53
CA HIS A 19 12.64 -12.08 -14.98
C HIS A 19 11.59 -12.42 -16.04
N SER A 20 10.37 -11.92 -15.89
CA SER A 20 9.27 -12.21 -16.81
C SER A 20 9.38 -11.45 -18.13
N GLU A 21 9.99 -10.26 -18.13
CA GLU A 21 10.08 -9.38 -19.30
C GLU A 21 11.49 -9.42 -19.89
N LYS A 22 11.77 -10.51 -20.63
CA LYS A 22 13.12 -10.76 -21.16
C LYS A 22 13.56 -9.80 -22.27
N ASP A 23 12.60 -9.20 -22.99
CA ASP A 23 12.90 -8.34 -24.12
C ASP A 23 13.17 -6.89 -23.74
N LEU A 24 13.00 -6.53 -22.48
CA LEU A 24 13.16 -5.16 -22.02
C LEU A 24 14.52 -4.96 -21.35
N ASN A 25 15.06 -3.75 -21.49
CA ASN A 25 16.30 -3.37 -20.85
C ASN A 25 16.10 -3.32 -19.33
N PRO A 26 16.83 -4.14 -18.54
CA PRO A 26 16.63 -4.16 -17.08
C PRO A 26 16.84 -2.81 -16.39
N GLN A 27 17.78 -2.00 -16.87
CA GLN A 27 18.05 -0.69 -16.27
C GLN A 27 16.90 0.28 -16.48
N ILE A 28 16.31 0.29 -17.68
CA ILE A 28 15.17 1.14 -18.00
C ILE A 28 13.96 0.69 -17.17
N ASN A 29 13.74 -0.60 -17.07
CA ASN A 29 12.58 -1.14 -16.34
C ASN A 29 12.69 -0.86 -14.85
N GLU A 30 13.87 -0.93 -14.28
CA GLU A 30 14.08 -0.59 -12.88
C GLU A 30 13.82 0.89 -12.64
N SER A 31 14.28 1.77 -13.54
CA SER A 31 14.01 3.20 -13.45
C SER A 31 12.51 3.50 -13.50
N PHE A 32 11.81 2.85 -14.42
CA PHE A 32 10.35 2.98 -14.54
C PHE A 32 9.64 2.54 -13.26
N PHE A 33 10.04 1.40 -12.74
CA PHE A 33 9.46 0.82 -11.53
C PHE A 33 9.63 1.77 -10.33
N ASN A 34 10.85 2.28 -10.16
CA ASN A 34 11.14 3.21 -9.07
C ASN A 34 10.39 4.53 -9.23
N ARG A 35 10.31 5.04 -10.45
CA ARG A 35 9.58 6.28 -10.74
C ARG A 35 8.10 6.14 -10.47
N PHE A 36 7.53 4.98 -10.78
CA PHE A 36 6.13 4.68 -10.53
C PHE A 36 5.81 4.82 -9.03
N PHE A 37 6.64 4.22 -8.17
CA PHE A 37 6.43 4.31 -6.73
C PHE A 37 6.66 5.71 -6.20
N GLU A 38 7.63 6.45 -6.75
CA GLU A 38 7.84 7.85 -6.39
C GLU A 38 6.61 8.70 -6.67
N LEU A 39 5.97 8.49 -7.82
CA LEU A 39 4.78 9.24 -8.19
C LEU A 39 3.61 8.92 -7.25
N ILE A 40 3.48 7.66 -6.83
CA ILE A 40 2.49 7.29 -5.84
C ILE A 40 2.75 8.00 -4.52
N GLU A 41 4.00 7.98 -4.05
CA GLU A 41 4.38 8.67 -2.81
C GLU A 41 4.10 10.16 -2.88
N GLN A 42 4.45 10.81 -3.98
CA GLN A 42 4.24 12.24 -4.18
C GLN A 42 2.75 12.59 -4.15
N SER A 43 1.92 11.79 -4.82
CA SER A 43 0.48 12.03 -4.85
C SER A 43 -0.14 11.86 -3.48
N LEU A 44 0.25 10.82 -2.75
CA LEU A 44 -0.27 10.57 -1.40
C LEU A 44 0.20 11.65 -0.42
N SER A 45 1.42 12.14 -0.55
CA SER A 45 1.93 13.22 0.30
C SER A 45 1.21 14.55 0.06
N LYS A 46 0.60 14.72 -1.10
CA LYS A 46 -0.25 15.87 -1.43
C LYS A 46 -1.71 15.63 -1.08
N HIS A 47 -2.00 14.56 -0.35
CA HIS A 47 -3.35 14.20 0.08
C HIS A 47 -4.30 13.91 -1.08
N GLN A 48 -3.78 13.34 -2.15
CA GLN A 48 -4.55 12.94 -3.31
C GLN A 48 -4.91 11.44 -3.22
N ASN A 49 -6.08 11.09 -3.72
CA ASN A 49 -6.48 9.69 -3.85
C ASN A 49 -5.94 9.14 -5.17
N ILE A 50 -5.54 7.87 -5.16
CA ILE A 50 -5.03 7.21 -6.35
C ILE A 50 -5.89 6.00 -6.65
N GLU A 51 -6.52 5.97 -7.81
CA GLU A 51 -7.27 4.83 -8.27
C GLU A 51 -6.46 4.06 -9.31
N LEU A 52 -6.21 2.78 -9.03
CA LEU A 52 -5.59 1.86 -9.97
C LEU A 52 -6.67 0.90 -10.44
N ARG A 53 -7.12 1.09 -11.67
CA ARG A 53 -8.22 0.32 -12.25
C ARG A 53 -7.98 -1.18 -12.12
N ASN A 54 -9.00 -1.90 -11.66
CA ASN A 54 -8.97 -3.35 -11.43
C ASN A 54 -8.02 -3.81 -10.32
N PHE A 55 -7.38 -2.87 -9.62
CA PHE A 55 -6.50 -3.18 -8.49
C PHE A 55 -7.08 -2.66 -7.17
N GLY A 56 -7.30 -1.36 -7.10
CA GLY A 56 -7.84 -0.76 -5.89
C GLY A 56 -7.63 0.74 -5.86
N ILE A 57 -7.99 1.30 -4.71
CA ILE A 57 -7.91 2.75 -4.48
C ILE A 57 -7.13 3.01 -3.22
N PHE A 58 -6.12 3.88 -3.30
CA PHE A 58 -5.44 4.46 -2.15
C PHE A 58 -6.16 5.75 -1.78
N LYS A 59 -6.76 5.79 -0.60
CA LYS A 59 -7.46 6.97 -0.10
C LYS A 59 -6.69 7.60 1.04
N THR A 60 -6.56 8.92 0.99
CA THR A 60 -5.99 9.69 2.09
C THR A 60 -7.13 10.23 2.95
N LYS A 61 -7.04 10.08 4.25
CA LYS A 61 -8.05 10.54 5.20
C LYS A 61 -7.41 11.35 6.32
N LEU A 62 -8.02 12.48 6.65
CA LEU A 62 -7.65 13.22 7.84
C LEU A 62 -8.42 12.64 9.02
N MET A 63 -7.69 12.06 9.95
CA MET A 63 -8.28 11.52 11.17
C MET A 63 -8.45 12.64 12.19
N GLN A 64 -9.66 12.76 12.74
CA GLN A 64 -9.97 13.77 13.74
C GLN A 64 -9.17 13.52 15.02
N PRO A 65 -8.82 14.59 15.77
CA PRO A 65 -8.17 14.40 17.05
C PRO A 65 -9.11 13.69 18.03
N ARG A 66 -8.54 12.87 18.87
CA ARG A 66 -9.31 12.10 19.83
C ARG A 66 -8.50 11.81 21.08
N TYR A 67 -9.19 11.41 22.13
CA TYR A 67 -8.54 10.92 23.34
C TYR A 67 -8.52 9.40 23.31
N GLY A 68 -7.35 8.84 23.53
CA GLY A 68 -7.17 7.41 23.66
C GLY A 68 -6.84 7.04 25.10
N SER A 69 -6.77 5.76 25.36
CA SER A 69 -6.45 5.22 26.66
C SER A 69 -5.16 4.40 26.56
N ASP A 70 -4.18 4.70 27.43
CA ASP A 70 -2.97 3.89 27.50
C ASP A 70 -3.28 2.60 28.25
N PRO A 71 -3.15 1.42 27.63
CA PRO A 71 -3.43 0.16 28.31
C PRO A 71 -2.50 -0.14 29.48
N ARG A 72 -1.34 0.52 29.56
CA ARG A 72 -0.36 0.28 30.63
C ARG A 72 -0.73 0.96 31.94
N ASN A 73 -1.19 2.21 31.88
CA ASN A 73 -1.44 3.01 33.07
C ASN A 73 -2.84 3.61 33.12
N LYS A 74 -3.69 3.29 32.16
CA LYS A 74 -5.07 3.77 32.05
C LYS A 74 -5.22 5.30 31.99
N LYS A 75 -4.14 6.00 31.64
CA LYS A 75 -4.18 7.44 31.46
C LYS A 75 -4.75 7.81 30.10
N LYS A 76 -5.48 8.92 30.05
CA LYS A 76 -5.95 9.46 28.79
C LYS A 76 -4.80 10.08 28.02
N ILE A 77 -4.68 9.69 26.75
CA ILE A 77 -3.67 10.22 25.86
C ILE A 77 -4.38 11.03 24.78
N TYR A 78 -3.91 12.26 24.55
CA TYR A 78 -4.42 13.06 23.44
C TYR A 78 -3.75 12.63 22.14
N ILE A 79 -4.56 12.22 21.18
CA ILE A 79 -4.09 11.84 19.85
C ILE A 79 -4.48 12.98 18.89
N PRO A 80 -3.50 13.75 18.37
CA PRO A 80 -3.80 14.85 17.46
C PRO A 80 -4.29 14.33 16.12
N SER A 81 -4.89 15.21 15.34
CA SER A 81 -5.31 14.87 13.98
C SER A 81 -4.08 14.49 13.15
N LYS A 82 -4.26 13.51 12.27
CA LYS A 82 -3.19 13.07 11.38
C LYS A 82 -3.78 12.48 10.11
N TRP A 83 -2.99 12.52 9.05
CA TRP A 83 -3.37 11.91 7.79
C TRP A 83 -3.03 10.43 7.80
N LYS A 84 -3.94 9.63 7.27
CA LYS A 84 -3.74 8.20 7.08
C LYS A 84 -4.04 7.82 5.65
N VAL A 85 -3.42 6.75 5.19
CA VAL A 85 -3.70 6.15 3.90
C VAL A 85 -4.44 4.84 4.13
N ALA A 86 -5.59 4.69 3.46
CA ALA A 86 -6.34 3.45 3.45
C ALA A 86 -6.37 2.89 2.04
N PHE A 87 -6.25 1.58 1.92
CA PHE A 87 -6.32 0.90 0.63
C PHE A 87 -7.59 0.06 0.57
N LYS A 88 -8.36 0.24 -0.49
CA LYS A 88 -9.56 -0.54 -0.75
C LYS A 88 -9.38 -1.35 -2.03
N LEU A 89 -9.53 -2.66 -1.92
CA LEU A 89 -9.44 -3.57 -3.06
C LEU A 89 -10.55 -3.30 -4.07
N SER A 90 -10.24 -3.49 -5.36
CA SER A 90 -11.26 -3.55 -6.40
C SER A 90 -12.05 -4.85 -6.27
N GLU A 91 -13.25 -4.86 -6.84
CA GLU A 91 -14.08 -6.07 -6.86
C GLU A 91 -13.38 -7.21 -7.59
N ASN A 92 -12.71 -6.89 -8.70
CA ASN A 92 -12.00 -7.90 -9.48
C ASN A 92 -10.88 -8.55 -8.69
N LEU A 93 -10.10 -7.75 -7.96
CA LEU A 93 -9.02 -8.28 -7.14
C LEU A 93 -9.57 -9.08 -5.96
N ASN A 94 -10.66 -8.62 -5.37
CA ASN A 94 -11.29 -9.31 -4.27
C ASN A 94 -11.82 -10.69 -4.70
N LYS A 95 -12.41 -10.77 -5.90
CA LYS A 95 -12.86 -12.03 -6.46
C LYS A 95 -11.71 -13.01 -6.66
N LYS A 96 -10.60 -12.53 -7.23
CA LYS A 96 -9.40 -13.35 -7.43
C LYS A 96 -8.82 -13.86 -6.12
N LEU A 97 -8.83 -13.00 -5.09
CA LEU A 97 -8.32 -13.35 -3.78
C LEU A 97 -9.13 -14.49 -3.13
N ASN A 98 -10.44 -14.51 -3.36
CA ASN A 98 -11.36 -15.44 -2.73
C ASN A 98 -11.76 -16.61 -3.65
N GLU A 99 -11.17 -16.73 -4.81
CA GLU A 99 -11.57 -17.68 -5.85
C GLU A 99 -11.39 -19.15 -5.42
N LYS A 100 -10.45 -19.40 -4.51
CA LYS A 100 -10.10 -20.75 -4.09
C LYS A 100 -10.57 -21.10 -2.67
N ILE A 101 -11.56 -20.42 -2.16
CA ILE A 101 -12.11 -20.74 -0.85
C ILE A 101 -13.14 -21.87 -0.97
#